data_0136cf99f79c27c339a1df2640b3f358
#
_entry.id   0136cf99f79c27c339a1df2640b3f358
#
_cell.length_a   1.000
_cell.length_b   1.000
_cell.length_c   1.000
_cell.angle_alpha   90.00
_cell.angle_beta   90.00
_cell.angle_gamma   90.00
#
_symmetry.space_group_name_H-M   'P 1'
#
loop_
_entity.id
_entity.type
_entity.pdbx_description
1 polymer ?
#
loop_
_entity_poly.entity_id
_entity_poly.type
_entity_poly.pdbx_seq_one_letter_code
_entity_poly.pdbx_strand_id
1 'polypeptide(L)'
;MSEGLTVELRMRLSAADAHYGGNLVDGAHGLEIFGDIVTELAVRTDGDEGLFAGYAKVEFLAPMYAGDFVRATGTIVKMGNTSRTVALELWKEISPRTDVNDSAADLLDPPVLVTRAEGTYVVKREHHRGPGGQGE
;
A
#
# COMPACT_ATOMS: atom_id res chain seq x y z
N MET A 1 -4.02 5.64 20.69
CA MET A 1 -2.58 5.35 20.77
C MET A 1 -2.03 4.93 19.41
N SER A 2 -2.68 4.01 18.73
CA SER A 2 -2.22 3.58 17.41
C SER A 2 -2.70 4.47 16.26
N GLU A 3 -3.64 5.37 16.53
CA GLU A 3 -4.02 6.36 15.52
C GLU A 3 -2.80 7.19 15.17
N GLY A 4 -2.62 7.43 13.87
CA GLY A 4 -1.44 8.10 13.37
C GLY A 4 -0.26 7.18 13.06
N LEU A 5 -0.32 5.91 13.47
CA LEU A 5 0.71 4.95 13.10
C LEU A 5 0.73 4.81 11.58
N THR A 6 1.92 4.97 11.00
CA THR A 6 2.11 4.88 9.55
C THR A 6 3.15 3.83 9.23
N VAL A 7 2.89 3.03 8.21
CA VAL A 7 3.88 2.12 7.64
C VAL A 7 4.05 2.44 6.17
N GLU A 8 5.19 2.08 5.60
CA GLU A 8 5.41 2.24 4.17
C GLU A 8 6.23 1.10 3.60
N LEU A 9 6.00 0.83 2.33
CA LEU A 9 6.77 -0.13 1.54
C LEU A 9 7.21 0.57 0.26
N ARG A 10 8.45 0.32 -0.15
CA ARG A 10 8.97 0.79 -1.43
C ARG A 10 9.30 -0.41 -2.27
N MET A 11 9.00 -0.33 -3.56
CA MET A 11 9.32 -1.42 -4.47
C MET A 11 9.45 -0.92 -5.89
N ARG A 12 10.13 -1.70 -6.70
CA ARG A 12 10.16 -1.48 -8.14
C ARG A 12 9.20 -2.45 -8.79
N LEU A 13 8.32 -1.92 -9.64
CA LEU A 13 7.39 -2.76 -10.39
C LEU A 13 8.15 -3.51 -11.48
N SER A 14 7.92 -4.80 -11.59
CA SER A 14 8.60 -5.65 -12.56
C SER A 14 7.78 -5.84 -13.82
N ALA A 15 8.40 -6.38 -14.87
CA ALA A 15 7.69 -6.75 -16.08
C ALA A 15 6.61 -7.81 -15.79
N ALA A 16 6.83 -8.67 -14.80
CA ALA A 16 5.85 -9.67 -14.40
C ALA A 16 4.61 -9.05 -13.75
N ASP A 17 4.70 -7.82 -13.23
CA ASP A 17 3.55 -7.11 -12.66
C ASP A 17 2.68 -6.46 -13.71
N ALA A 18 3.18 -6.30 -14.93
CA ALA A 18 2.40 -5.69 -16.02
C ALA A 18 1.36 -6.67 -16.52
N HIS A 19 0.10 -6.33 -16.36
CA HIS A 19 -1.02 -7.16 -16.74
C HIS A 19 -1.58 -6.77 -18.11
N TYR A 20 -1.45 -5.50 -18.48
CA TYR A 20 -1.98 -4.96 -19.73
C TYR A 20 -0.87 -4.67 -20.73
N GLY A 21 -1.26 -4.41 -21.98
CA GLY A 21 -0.31 -4.00 -23.00
C GLY A 21 0.43 -2.72 -22.67
N GLY A 22 1.58 -2.48 -23.28
CA GLY A 22 2.38 -1.29 -23.04
C GLY A 22 3.05 -1.26 -21.67
N ASN A 23 3.24 -2.42 -21.05
CA ASN A 23 3.85 -2.55 -19.73
C ASN A 23 3.02 -1.89 -18.62
N LEU A 24 1.73 -1.68 -18.85
CA LEU A 24 0.84 -1.08 -17.86
C LEU A 24 0.54 -2.07 -16.76
N VAL A 25 0.76 -1.64 -15.51
CA VAL A 25 0.43 -2.42 -14.33
C VAL A 25 -0.99 -2.08 -13.90
N ASP A 26 -1.79 -3.11 -13.65
CA ASP A 26 -3.20 -2.91 -13.29
C ASP A 26 -3.36 -2.31 -11.90
N GLY A 27 -4.46 -1.58 -11.71
CA GLY A 27 -4.78 -0.98 -10.42
C GLY A 27 -4.94 -2.00 -9.30
N ALA A 28 -5.41 -3.21 -9.63
CA ALA A 28 -5.56 -4.28 -8.66
C ALA A 28 -4.22 -4.66 -8.00
N HIS A 29 -3.11 -4.54 -8.72
CA HIS A 29 -1.79 -4.79 -8.14
C HIS A 29 -1.48 -3.77 -7.01
N GLY A 30 -1.90 -2.52 -7.18
CA GLY A 30 -1.77 -1.52 -6.13
C GLY A 30 -2.58 -1.89 -4.89
N LEU A 31 -3.78 -2.45 -5.08
CA LEU A 31 -4.60 -2.91 -3.96
C LEU A 31 -3.97 -4.11 -3.26
N GLU A 32 -3.27 -4.98 -4.00
CA GLU A 32 -2.51 -6.08 -3.41
C GLU A 32 -1.38 -5.55 -2.52
N ILE A 33 -0.68 -4.52 -2.97
CA ILE A 33 0.36 -3.86 -2.16
C ILE A 33 -0.26 -3.28 -0.89
N PHE A 34 -1.44 -2.68 -0.98
CA PHE A 34 -2.16 -2.18 0.20
C PHE A 34 -2.50 -3.31 1.17
N GLY A 35 -2.74 -4.52 0.67
CA GLY A 35 -2.95 -5.68 1.52
C GLY A 35 -1.75 -5.93 2.43
N ASP A 36 -0.55 -5.83 1.89
CA ASP A 36 0.68 -5.99 2.69
C ASP A 36 0.83 -4.87 3.72
N ILE A 37 0.51 -3.63 3.34
CA ILE A 37 0.51 -2.49 4.26
C ILE A 37 -0.43 -2.75 5.44
N VAL A 38 -1.64 -3.19 5.15
CA VAL A 38 -2.66 -3.46 6.17
C VAL A 38 -2.23 -4.62 7.07
N THR A 39 -1.65 -5.65 6.49
CA THR A 39 -1.14 -6.79 7.27
C THR A 39 -0.05 -6.33 8.24
N GLU A 40 0.88 -5.51 7.77
CA GLU A 40 1.93 -4.99 8.65
C GLU A 40 1.34 -4.13 9.77
N LEU A 41 0.37 -3.27 9.46
CA LEU A 41 -0.31 -2.48 10.47
C LEU A 41 -0.98 -3.36 11.52
N ALA A 42 -1.65 -4.44 11.09
CA ALA A 42 -2.32 -5.35 12.01
C ALA A 42 -1.34 -6.05 12.94
N VAL A 43 -0.19 -6.46 12.43
CA VAL A 43 0.86 -7.07 13.27
C VAL A 43 1.38 -6.04 14.28
N ARG A 44 1.59 -4.81 13.84
CA ARG A 44 2.11 -3.75 14.73
C ARG A 44 1.13 -3.35 15.81
N THR A 45 -0.17 -3.36 15.51
CA THR A 45 -1.18 -2.96 16.49
C THR A 45 -1.61 -4.10 17.40
N ASP A 46 -1.71 -5.32 16.86
CA ASP A 46 -2.37 -6.41 17.57
C ASP A 46 -1.59 -7.74 17.56
N GLY A 47 -0.44 -7.79 16.90
CA GLY A 47 0.36 -9.02 16.83
C GLY A 47 -0.31 -10.14 16.06
N ASP A 48 -1.17 -9.79 15.09
CA ASP A 48 -1.95 -10.72 14.31
C ASP A 48 -2.14 -10.14 12.91
N GLU A 49 -2.21 -10.98 11.89
CA GLU A 49 -2.38 -10.48 10.52
C GLU A 49 -3.74 -9.83 10.29
N GLY A 50 -4.73 -10.18 11.09
CA GLY A 50 -6.07 -9.68 10.91
C GLY A 50 -6.71 -10.11 9.61
N LEU A 51 -7.80 -9.46 9.27
CA LEU A 51 -8.53 -9.70 8.03
C LEU A 51 -8.85 -8.34 7.40
N PHE A 52 -8.53 -8.20 6.13
CA PHE A 52 -8.91 -6.99 5.40
C PHE A 52 -10.40 -7.09 5.09
N ALA A 53 -11.20 -6.23 5.72
CA ALA A 53 -12.66 -6.32 5.60
C ALA A 53 -13.20 -5.68 4.33
N GLY A 54 -12.59 -4.59 3.87
CA GLY A 54 -13.05 -3.95 2.65
C GLY A 54 -12.54 -2.53 2.48
N TYR A 55 -12.87 -1.97 1.33
CA TYR A 55 -12.58 -0.57 0.99
C TYR A 55 -13.86 0.23 1.03
N ALA A 56 -13.82 1.41 1.67
CA ALA A 56 -14.91 2.37 1.57
C ALA A 56 -14.76 3.22 0.31
N LYS A 57 -13.51 3.41 -0.14
CA LYS A 57 -13.22 4.25 -1.29
C LYS A 57 -11.92 3.81 -1.93
N VAL A 58 -11.89 3.80 -3.26
CA VAL A 58 -10.68 3.57 -4.05
C VAL A 58 -10.72 4.53 -5.24
N GLU A 59 -9.62 5.26 -5.43
CA GLU A 59 -9.46 6.16 -6.56
C GLU A 59 -8.18 5.82 -7.30
N PHE A 60 -8.30 5.53 -8.59
CA PHE A 60 -7.15 5.31 -9.47
C PHE A 60 -6.89 6.62 -10.20
N LEU A 61 -5.80 7.31 -9.86
CA LEU A 61 -5.57 8.70 -10.25
C LEU A 61 -4.51 8.86 -11.34
N ALA A 62 -3.61 7.90 -11.48
CA ALA A 62 -2.55 7.93 -12.48
C ALA A 62 -2.13 6.51 -12.82
N PRO A 63 -1.63 6.27 -14.04
CA PRO A 63 -1.13 4.95 -14.43
C PRO A 63 0.23 4.67 -13.82
N MET A 64 0.55 3.38 -13.66
CA MET A 64 1.88 2.93 -13.29
C MET A 64 2.31 1.83 -14.24
N TYR A 65 3.61 1.71 -14.45
CA TYR A 65 4.19 0.83 -15.48
C TYR A 65 5.32 0.00 -14.90
N ALA A 66 5.61 -1.10 -15.57
CA ALA A 66 6.79 -1.89 -15.22
C ALA A 66 8.03 -1.01 -15.25
N GLY A 67 8.87 -1.14 -14.22
CA GLY A 67 10.07 -0.31 -14.07
C GLY A 67 9.87 0.90 -13.17
N ASP A 68 8.64 1.33 -12.91
CA ASP A 68 8.38 2.42 -11.98
C ASP A 68 8.76 2.02 -10.56
N PHE A 69 9.28 2.97 -9.79
CA PHE A 69 9.48 2.80 -8.36
C PHE A 69 8.32 3.46 -7.65
N VAL A 70 7.68 2.71 -6.78
CA VAL A 70 6.51 3.18 -6.04
C VAL A 70 6.72 3.07 -4.53
N ARG A 71 6.06 3.96 -3.80
CA ARG A 71 6.02 3.98 -2.35
C ARG A 71 4.57 3.90 -1.91
N ALA A 72 4.23 2.86 -1.18
CA ALA A 72 2.90 2.71 -0.60
C ALA A 72 2.95 3.12 0.86
N THR A 73 1.95 3.84 1.32
CA THR A 73 1.82 4.23 2.74
C THR A 73 0.45 3.86 3.24
N GLY A 74 0.37 3.54 4.54
CA GLY A 74 -0.89 3.37 5.23
C GLY A 74 -0.80 3.98 6.60
N THR A 75 -1.81 4.76 6.96
CA THR A 75 -1.90 5.43 8.25
C THR A 75 -3.21 5.07 8.92
N ILE A 76 -3.15 4.62 10.18
CA ILE A 76 -4.37 4.35 10.93
C ILE A 76 -5.02 5.68 11.29
N VAL A 77 -6.26 5.86 10.84
CA VAL A 77 -7.02 7.09 11.10
C VAL A 77 -8.11 6.90 12.14
N LYS A 78 -8.48 5.65 12.44
CA LYS A 78 -9.49 5.37 13.46
C LYS A 78 -9.30 3.97 14.04
N MET A 79 -9.42 3.86 15.36
CA MET A 79 -9.36 2.59 16.07
C MET A 79 -10.72 2.30 16.70
N GLY A 80 -11.37 1.23 16.26
CA GLY A 80 -12.55 0.69 16.94
C GLY A 80 -12.16 -0.45 17.89
N ASN A 81 -13.13 -1.17 18.41
CA ASN A 81 -12.84 -2.30 19.30
C ASN A 81 -12.09 -3.41 18.57
N THR A 82 -12.53 -3.78 17.39
CA THR A 82 -11.89 -4.81 16.57
C THR A 82 -11.54 -4.30 15.18
N SER A 83 -12.09 -3.14 14.76
CA SER A 83 -11.86 -2.59 13.43
C SER A 83 -10.88 -1.43 13.46
N ARG A 84 -10.09 -1.32 12.39
CA ARG A 84 -9.14 -0.22 12.21
C ARG A 84 -9.37 0.35 10.82
N THR A 85 -9.52 1.66 10.73
CA THR A 85 -9.66 2.35 9.44
C THR A 85 -8.32 2.93 9.04
N VAL A 86 -7.93 2.74 7.80
CA VAL A 86 -6.60 3.08 7.28
C VAL A 86 -6.73 3.96 6.05
N ALA A 87 -5.99 5.06 6.03
CA ALA A 87 -5.80 5.86 4.82
C ALA A 87 -4.61 5.28 4.05
N LEU A 88 -4.80 4.98 2.78
CA LEU A 88 -3.82 4.28 1.94
C LEU A 88 -3.48 5.14 0.73
N GLU A 89 -2.17 5.23 0.42
CA GLU A 89 -1.69 5.97 -0.75
C GLU A 89 -0.57 5.22 -1.43
N LEU A 90 -0.57 5.27 -2.77
CA LEU A 90 0.47 4.69 -3.60
C LEU A 90 1.04 5.80 -4.48
N TRP A 91 2.33 6.07 -4.31
CA TRP A 91 3.03 7.16 -4.98
C TRP A 91 4.06 6.61 -5.95
N LYS A 92 4.14 7.20 -7.12
CA LYS A 92 5.21 6.90 -8.08
C LYS A 92 6.32 7.92 -7.90
N GLU A 93 7.55 7.44 -7.68
CA GLU A 93 8.70 8.27 -7.36
C GLU A 93 9.75 8.31 -8.45
N ILE A 94 9.87 7.25 -9.24
CA ILE A 94 10.85 7.14 -10.32
C ILE A 94 10.17 6.47 -11.50
N SER A 95 10.41 6.95 -12.69
CA SER A 95 9.88 6.33 -13.93
C SER A 95 10.99 6.17 -14.96
N PRO A 96 11.00 5.05 -15.69
CA PRO A 96 11.88 4.90 -16.85
C PRO A 96 11.62 5.95 -17.92
N ARG A 97 12.67 6.32 -18.64
CA ARG A 97 12.63 7.24 -19.77
C ARG A 97 13.26 6.58 -20.98
N THR A 98 12.63 5.50 -21.46
CA THR A 98 13.12 4.74 -22.61
C THR A 98 13.07 5.52 -23.91
N ASP A 99 12.34 6.64 -23.95
CA ASP A 99 12.37 7.59 -25.04
C ASP A 99 13.71 8.32 -25.15
N VAL A 100 14.44 8.44 -24.04
CA VAL A 100 15.79 9.03 -24.02
C VAL A 100 16.82 7.99 -24.41
N ASN A 101 16.84 6.88 -23.70
CA ASN A 101 17.61 5.67 -24.03
C ASN A 101 17.12 4.52 -23.15
N ASP A 102 17.64 3.31 -23.37
CA ASP A 102 17.11 2.10 -22.73
C ASP A 102 17.29 2.09 -21.19
N SER A 103 18.21 2.84 -20.67
CA SER A 103 18.51 2.85 -19.23
C SER A 103 18.23 4.17 -18.53
N ALA A 104 17.71 5.16 -19.25
CA ALA A 104 17.37 6.44 -18.63
C ALA A 104 16.15 6.32 -17.71
N ALA A 105 16.17 7.05 -16.61
CA ALA A 105 15.06 7.12 -15.68
C ALA A 105 15.06 8.50 -15.00
N ASP A 106 13.88 8.96 -14.62
CA ASP A 106 13.70 10.24 -13.96
C ASP A 106 13.21 10.07 -12.53
N LEU A 107 13.82 10.84 -11.63
CA LEU A 107 13.24 11.07 -10.32
C LEU A 107 12.08 12.04 -10.49
N LEU A 108 10.90 11.65 -10.04
CA LEU A 108 9.69 12.50 -10.13
C LEU A 108 9.61 13.38 -8.90
N ASP A 109 9.68 14.68 -9.09
CA ASP A 109 9.63 15.67 -8.02
C ASP A 109 8.70 16.82 -8.46
N PRO A 110 7.48 16.88 -7.90
CA PRO A 110 6.95 16.01 -6.83
C PRO A 110 6.58 14.61 -7.33
N PRO A 111 6.51 13.63 -6.41
CA PRO A 111 6.02 12.30 -6.76
C PRO A 111 4.58 12.36 -7.25
N VAL A 112 4.16 11.33 -7.98
CA VAL A 112 2.80 11.27 -8.56
C VAL A 112 1.94 10.33 -7.74
N LEU A 113 0.79 10.81 -7.26
CA LEU A 113 -0.17 9.98 -6.56
C LEU A 113 -0.88 9.08 -7.57
N VAL A 114 -0.68 7.79 -7.44
CA VAL A 114 -1.22 6.79 -8.36
C VAL A 114 -2.58 6.30 -7.89
N THR A 115 -2.68 5.92 -6.61
CA THR A 115 -3.91 5.37 -6.05
C THR A 115 -4.08 5.89 -4.64
N ARG A 116 -5.31 6.22 -4.29
CA ARG A 116 -5.67 6.60 -2.93
C ARG A 116 -6.88 5.78 -2.52
N ALA A 117 -6.87 5.27 -1.30
CA ALA A 117 -7.94 4.43 -0.82
C ALA A 117 -8.16 4.61 0.67
N GLU A 118 -9.33 4.21 1.13
CA GLU A 118 -9.63 4.06 2.54
C GLU A 118 -10.12 2.64 2.75
N GLY A 119 -9.48 1.93 3.65
CA GLY A 119 -9.80 0.55 3.93
C GLY A 119 -10.00 0.28 5.41
N THR A 120 -10.56 -0.87 5.72
CA THR A 120 -10.77 -1.29 7.09
C THR A 120 -10.29 -2.71 7.26
N TYR A 121 -9.50 -2.96 8.31
CA TYR A 121 -9.17 -4.32 8.70
C TYR A 121 -9.72 -4.61 10.09
N VAL A 122 -9.89 -5.89 10.38
CA VAL A 122 -10.46 -6.37 11.63
C VAL A 122 -9.51 -7.37 12.26
N VAL A 123 -9.27 -7.23 13.55
CA VAL A 123 -8.57 -8.26 14.34
C VAL A 123 -9.56 -8.74 15.39
N LYS A 124 -9.92 -10.02 15.32
CA LYS A 124 -10.85 -10.60 16.28
C LYS A 124 -10.32 -10.41 17.69
N ARG A 125 -11.22 -10.12 18.63
CA ARG A 125 -10.83 -9.82 20.02
C ARG A 125 -9.93 -10.92 20.60
N GLU A 126 -10.26 -12.17 20.35
CA GLU A 126 -9.50 -13.31 20.86
C GLU A 126 -8.10 -13.46 20.23
N HIS A 127 -7.84 -12.73 19.14
CA HIS A 127 -6.53 -12.72 18.49
C HIS A 127 -5.66 -11.55 18.89
N HIS A 128 -6.17 -10.62 19.72
CA HIS A 128 -5.40 -9.48 20.16
C HIS A 128 -4.25 -9.93 21.06
N ARG A 129 -3.03 -9.58 20.70
CA ARG A 129 -1.82 -9.93 21.44
C ARG A 129 -1.02 -8.72 21.86
N GLY A 130 -1.57 -7.51 21.67
CA GLY A 130 -0.87 -6.27 21.95
C GLY A 130 0.08 -5.86 20.83
N PRO A 131 0.61 -4.64 20.89
CA PRO A 131 1.46 -4.09 19.85
C PRO A 131 2.68 -4.98 19.57
N GLY A 132 2.85 -5.38 18.31
CA GLY A 132 3.96 -6.21 17.89
C GLY A 132 3.89 -7.66 18.33
N GLY A 133 2.87 -8.06 19.04
CA GLY A 133 2.67 -9.45 19.43
C GLY A 133 3.54 -9.87 20.61
N GLN A 134 4.52 -10.62 20.44
CA GLN A 134 5.59 -11.08 21.36
C GLN A 134 5.18 -11.54 22.77
N GLY A 135 4.00 -11.15 23.26
CA GLY A 135 3.52 -11.48 24.64
C GLY A 135 2.64 -12.67 24.52
N GLU A 136 2.64 -13.68 24.16
CA GLU A 136 1.73 -14.82 24.06
C GLU A 136 0.76 -14.66 22.89
#